data_d28d9da6b194d856e7176a994928a610
#
_entry.id   d28d9da6b194d856e7176a994928a610
#
_cell.length_a   1.000
_cell.length_b   1.000
_cell.length_c   1.000
_cell.angle_alpha   90.00
_cell.angle_beta   90.00
_cell.angle_gamma   90.00
#
_symmetry.space_group_name_H-M   'P 1'
#
loop_
_entity.id
_entity.type
_entity.pdbx_description
1 polymer ?
#
loop_
_entity_poly.entity_id
_entity_poly.type
_entity_poly.pdbx_seq_one_letter_code
_entity_poly.pdbx_strand_id
1 'polypeptide(L)'
;MAQTYATVTWDQLHRDARTLAATLMPLAPFRGIVAIARGGLIPAAIVARELDCRLVESVAVLSYDDESLGTPTLLKAPTAAGDGEGFLIVDDLVDTGSTARLVREILPRAHFACLYAKPAGQSLADTWVAEVPQDTWILFPWDTAPLFVPPLARKESQ
;
A
#
# COMPACT_ATOMS: atom_id res chain seq x y z
N MET A 1 5.06 -4.44 26.01
CA MET A 1 5.08 -2.96 25.86
C MET A 1 3.75 -2.48 25.28
N ALA A 2 3.35 -1.27 25.61
CA ALA A 2 2.13 -0.71 25.03
C ALA A 2 2.34 -0.46 23.53
N GLN A 3 1.35 -0.84 22.71
CA GLN A 3 1.33 -0.56 21.28
C GLN A 3 1.30 0.95 21.06
N THR A 4 2.22 1.46 20.24
CA THR A 4 2.20 2.86 19.81
C THR A 4 1.30 3.02 18.59
N TYR A 5 0.46 4.06 18.61
CA TYR A 5 -0.44 4.37 17.50
C TYR A 5 -0.09 5.70 16.86
N ALA A 6 -0.16 5.76 15.55
CA ALA A 6 -0.07 7.00 14.76
C ALA A 6 -1.32 7.11 13.89
N THR A 7 -2.03 8.23 14.02
CA THR A 7 -3.27 8.47 13.26
C THR A 7 -2.98 9.28 12.01
N VAL A 8 -3.48 8.82 10.89
CA VAL A 8 -3.45 9.52 9.61
C VAL A 8 -4.87 10.00 9.28
N THR A 9 -5.06 11.29 9.13
CA THR A 9 -6.35 11.87 8.73
C THR A 9 -6.54 11.81 7.22
N TRP A 10 -7.78 11.99 6.73
CA TRP A 10 -8.06 12.10 5.29
C TRP A 10 -7.24 13.21 4.63
N ASP A 11 -7.12 14.36 5.27
CA ASP A 11 -6.34 15.49 4.76
C ASP A 11 -4.85 15.14 4.67
N GLN A 12 -4.32 14.47 5.66
CA GLN A 12 -2.92 14.03 5.66
C GLN A 12 -2.66 12.97 4.59
N LEU A 13 -3.55 11.99 4.47
CA LEU A 13 -3.47 10.96 3.42
C LEU A 13 -3.44 11.60 2.04
N HIS A 14 -4.32 12.55 1.78
CA HIS A 14 -4.39 13.25 0.50
C HIS A 14 -3.10 14.03 0.21
N ARG A 15 -2.59 14.77 1.21
CA ARG A 15 -1.31 15.49 1.07
C ARG A 15 -0.15 14.54 0.80
N ASP A 16 -0.05 13.45 1.55
CA ASP A 16 1.03 12.49 1.42
C ASP A 16 0.98 11.76 0.07
N ALA A 17 -0.22 11.40 -0.41
CA ALA A 17 -0.38 10.79 -1.73
C ALA A 17 0.01 11.77 -2.86
N ARG A 18 -0.30 13.05 -2.72
CA ARG A 18 0.16 14.08 -3.67
C ARG A 18 1.67 14.29 -3.60
N THR A 19 2.25 14.26 -2.41
CA THR A 19 3.71 14.31 -2.22
C THR A 19 4.39 13.13 -2.90
N LEU A 20 3.81 11.92 -2.75
CA LEU A 20 4.30 10.74 -3.44
C LEU A 20 4.27 10.93 -4.96
N ALA A 21 3.14 11.40 -5.50
CA ALA A 21 3.00 11.65 -6.93
C ALA A 21 4.04 12.68 -7.43
N ALA A 22 4.25 13.76 -6.69
CA ALA A 22 5.26 14.76 -7.04
C ALA A 22 6.69 14.17 -7.09
N THR A 23 7.02 13.30 -6.14
CA THR A 23 8.31 12.59 -6.11
C THR A 23 8.46 11.64 -7.31
N LEU A 24 7.36 11.06 -7.79
CA LEU A 24 7.34 10.13 -8.91
C LEU A 24 7.30 10.80 -10.28
N MET A 25 7.00 12.10 -10.37
CA MET A 25 6.92 12.84 -11.63
C MET A 25 8.14 12.66 -12.55
N PRO A 26 9.39 12.65 -12.06
CA PRO A 26 10.57 12.43 -12.93
C PRO A 26 10.59 11.04 -13.61
N LEU A 27 9.86 10.08 -13.08
CA LEU A 27 9.76 8.72 -13.63
C LEU A 27 8.57 8.54 -14.56
N ALA A 28 7.66 9.51 -14.59
CA ALA A 28 6.47 9.47 -15.47
C ALA A 28 6.86 9.72 -16.95
N PRO A 29 6.02 9.30 -17.91
CA PRO A 29 4.74 8.64 -17.71
C PRO A 29 4.85 7.15 -17.38
N PHE A 30 3.91 6.66 -16.57
CA PHE A 30 3.72 5.24 -16.35
C PHE A 30 2.66 4.69 -17.32
N ARG A 31 2.81 3.42 -17.72
CA ARG A 31 1.83 2.72 -18.57
C ARG A 31 0.54 2.44 -17.80
N GLY A 32 0.64 2.25 -16.50
CA GLY A 32 -0.47 1.99 -15.61
C GLY A 32 0.00 1.95 -14.15
N ILE A 33 -0.97 1.90 -13.27
CA ILE A 33 -0.76 1.78 -11.83
C ILE A 33 -1.40 0.49 -11.36
N VAL A 34 -0.69 -0.26 -10.52
CA VAL A 34 -1.21 -1.43 -9.82
C VAL A 34 -1.39 -1.08 -8.36
N ALA A 35 -2.65 -0.99 -7.92
CA ALA A 35 -2.98 -0.79 -6.52
C ALA A 35 -2.95 -2.12 -5.76
N ILE A 36 -2.30 -2.16 -4.62
CA ILE A 36 -2.39 -3.31 -3.71
C ILE A 36 -3.67 -3.17 -2.90
N ALA A 37 -4.65 -4.00 -3.21
CA ALA A 37 -5.90 -4.00 -2.47
C ALA A 37 -5.69 -4.63 -1.07
N ARG A 38 -6.27 -4.07 -0.05
CA ARG A 38 -7.24 -2.96 -0.06
C ARG A 38 -6.59 -1.60 0.21
N GLY A 39 -5.58 -1.54 1.08
CA GLY A 39 -4.99 -0.29 1.59
C GLY A 39 -4.45 0.64 0.52
N GLY A 40 -3.90 0.09 -0.56
CA GLY A 40 -3.35 0.87 -1.67
C GLY A 40 -4.39 1.46 -2.63
N LEU A 41 -5.66 1.08 -2.54
CA LEU A 41 -6.68 1.53 -3.50
C LEU A 41 -6.90 3.04 -3.49
N ILE A 42 -7.02 3.64 -2.32
CA ILE A 42 -7.26 5.08 -2.19
C ILE A 42 -6.00 5.89 -2.54
N PRO A 43 -4.81 5.57 -2.00
CA PRO A 43 -3.58 6.22 -2.44
C PRO A 43 -3.36 6.11 -3.96
N ALA A 44 -3.60 4.94 -4.55
CA ALA A 44 -3.44 4.73 -5.98
C ALA A 44 -4.37 5.61 -6.81
N ALA A 45 -5.63 5.80 -6.38
CA ALA A 45 -6.57 6.67 -7.07
C ALA A 45 -6.10 8.14 -7.08
N ILE A 46 -5.54 8.62 -5.97
CA ILE A 46 -5.01 9.98 -5.87
C ILE A 46 -3.76 10.13 -6.75
N VAL A 47 -2.82 9.19 -6.63
CA VAL A 47 -1.58 9.19 -7.42
C VAL A 47 -1.89 9.10 -8.92
N ALA A 48 -2.83 8.25 -9.32
CA ALA A 48 -3.25 8.12 -10.72
C ALA A 48 -3.79 9.42 -11.29
N ARG A 49 -4.61 10.13 -10.50
CA ARG A 49 -5.11 11.45 -10.88
C ARG A 49 -3.97 12.46 -11.06
N GLU A 50 -3.07 12.56 -10.09
CA GLU A 50 -1.98 13.54 -10.12
C GLU A 50 -0.96 13.26 -11.24
N LEU A 51 -0.73 11.97 -11.58
CA LEU A 51 0.15 11.58 -12.69
C LEU A 51 -0.55 11.49 -14.04
N ASP A 52 -1.83 11.83 -14.12
CA ASP A 52 -2.68 11.67 -15.31
C ASP A 52 -2.61 10.26 -15.93
N CYS A 53 -2.58 9.26 -15.07
CA CYS A 53 -2.54 7.85 -15.46
C CYS A 53 -3.93 7.23 -15.35
N ARG A 54 -4.51 6.83 -16.49
CA ARG A 54 -5.89 6.34 -16.56
C ARG A 54 -6.04 4.84 -16.29
N LEU A 55 -5.01 4.07 -16.61
CA LEU A 55 -5.04 2.62 -16.38
C LEU A 55 -4.67 2.32 -14.93
N VAL A 56 -5.64 1.92 -14.14
CA VAL A 56 -5.45 1.47 -12.76
C VAL A 56 -5.90 0.02 -12.66
N GLU A 57 -4.94 -0.85 -12.46
CA GLU A 57 -5.12 -2.29 -12.20
C GLU A 57 -5.04 -2.52 -10.69
N SER A 58 -5.45 -3.68 -10.23
CA SER A 58 -5.29 -4.08 -8.83
C SER A 58 -4.68 -5.47 -8.69
N VAL A 59 -3.93 -5.65 -7.63
CA VAL A 59 -3.51 -6.96 -7.12
C VAL A 59 -4.12 -7.14 -5.74
N ALA A 60 -4.70 -8.28 -5.46
CA ALA A 60 -5.26 -8.59 -4.16
C ALA A 60 -4.48 -9.73 -3.51
N VAL A 61 -3.97 -9.47 -2.33
CA VAL A 61 -3.18 -10.40 -1.53
C VAL A 61 -3.85 -10.58 -0.17
N LEU A 62 -4.03 -11.83 0.23
CA LEU A 62 -4.40 -12.15 1.60
C LEU A 62 -3.11 -12.38 2.39
N SER A 63 -2.81 -11.46 3.28
CA SER A 63 -1.75 -11.62 4.27
C SER A 63 -2.37 -11.93 5.64
N TYR A 64 -1.77 -12.87 6.35
CA TYR A 64 -2.14 -13.14 7.73
C TYR A 64 -1.25 -12.26 8.61
N ASP A 65 -1.84 -11.35 9.38
CA ASP A 65 -1.15 -10.42 10.28
C ASP A 65 -0.57 -11.11 11.52
N ASP A 66 -0.81 -12.41 11.68
CA ASP A 66 -0.29 -13.17 12.80
C ASP A 66 1.09 -13.73 12.49
N GLU A 67 1.99 -13.70 13.46
CA GLU A 67 3.32 -14.30 13.44
C GLU A 67 3.31 -15.82 13.15
N SER A 68 2.14 -16.41 12.99
CA SER A 68 1.93 -17.80 12.65
C SER A 68 2.00 -18.03 11.13
N LEU A 69 3.23 -18.11 10.57
CA LEU A 69 3.59 -18.97 9.43
C LEU A 69 2.67 -18.93 8.17
N GLY A 70 1.89 -17.87 7.94
CA GLY A 70 1.07 -17.77 6.75
C GLY A 70 1.84 -17.16 5.57
N THR A 71 2.17 -17.96 4.57
CA THR A 71 2.61 -17.43 3.27
C THR A 71 1.49 -16.58 2.69
N PRO A 72 1.75 -15.34 2.25
CA PRO A 72 0.73 -14.52 1.58
C PRO A 72 0.13 -15.26 0.40
N THR A 73 -1.20 -15.16 0.25
CA THR A 73 -1.92 -15.81 -0.85
C THR A 73 -2.40 -14.79 -1.85
N LEU A 74 -2.10 -15.01 -3.13
CA LEU A 74 -2.61 -14.19 -4.22
C LEU A 74 -4.09 -14.51 -4.46
N LEU A 75 -4.96 -13.51 -4.30
CA LEU A 75 -6.40 -13.63 -4.57
C LEU A 75 -6.78 -13.13 -5.98
N LYS A 76 -6.11 -12.11 -6.46
CA LYS A 76 -6.31 -11.53 -7.79
C LYS A 76 -4.99 -11.10 -8.39
N ALA A 77 -4.66 -11.63 -9.55
CA ALA A 77 -3.47 -11.25 -10.31
C ALA A 77 -3.69 -9.93 -11.08
N PRO A 78 -2.65 -9.07 -11.20
CA PRO A 78 -2.72 -7.83 -11.98
C PRO A 78 -2.40 -8.11 -13.46
N THR A 79 -3.25 -8.84 -14.15
CA THR A 79 -2.96 -9.40 -15.48
C THR A 79 -2.63 -8.35 -16.54
N ALA A 80 -3.22 -7.16 -16.46
CA ALA A 80 -2.95 -6.09 -17.41
C ALA A 80 -1.51 -5.53 -17.32
N ALA A 81 -0.82 -5.78 -16.21
CA ALA A 81 0.53 -5.26 -15.97
C ALA A 81 1.66 -6.17 -16.52
N GLY A 82 1.35 -7.40 -16.92
CA GLY A 82 2.38 -8.35 -17.36
C GLY A 82 3.43 -8.61 -16.27
N ASP A 83 4.69 -8.33 -16.59
CA ASP A 83 5.81 -8.39 -15.62
C ASP A 83 6.05 -7.08 -14.85
N GLY A 84 5.23 -6.09 -15.10
CA GLY A 84 5.30 -4.78 -14.45
C GLY A 84 6.11 -3.72 -15.19
N GLU A 85 6.68 -4.02 -16.35
CA GLU A 85 7.47 -3.02 -17.08
C GLU A 85 6.66 -1.77 -17.39
N GLY A 86 7.16 -0.62 -16.95
CA GLY A 86 6.50 0.68 -17.11
C GLY A 86 5.32 0.91 -16.17
N PHE A 87 5.04 -0.02 -15.26
CA PHE A 87 3.97 0.12 -14.25
C PHE A 87 4.50 0.61 -12.92
N LEU A 88 3.63 1.29 -12.19
CA LEU A 88 3.84 1.74 -10.82
C LEU A 88 2.97 0.91 -9.88
N ILE A 89 3.57 0.28 -8.88
CA ILE A 89 2.85 -0.34 -7.77
C ILE A 89 2.64 0.72 -6.68
N VAL A 90 1.44 0.80 -6.14
CA VAL A 90 1.11 1.72 -5.03
C VAL A 90 0.46 0.95 -3.87
N ASP A 91 1.03 1.15 -2.69
CA ASP A 91 0.47 0.66 -1.42
C ASP A 91 0.37 1.80 -0.40
N ASP A 92 -0.36 1.59 0.68
CA ASP A 92 -0.43 2.52 1.80
C ASP A 92 0.77 2.40 2.73
N LEU A 93 1.14 1.19 3.09
CA LEU A 93 2.18 0.87 4.05
C LEU A 93 2.94 -0.39 3.65
N VAL A 94 4.26 -0.34 3.71
CA VAL A 94 5.11 -1.54 3.74
C VAL A 94 5.57 -1.77 5.17
N ASP A 95 5.01 -2.78 5.82
CA ASP A 95 5.32 -3.13 7.22
C ASP A 95 6.48 -4.13 7.30
N THR A 96 6.20 -5.41 7.37
CA THR A 96 7.24 -6.46 7.36
C THR A 96 7.79 -6.74 5.96
N GLY A 97 7.04 -6.37 4.94
CA GLY A 97 7.39 -6.58 3.54
C GLY A 97 6.90 -7.89 2.94
N SER A 98 6.14 -8.71 3.68
CA SER A 98 5.66 -9.99 3.15
C SER A 98 4.77 -9.83 1.90
N THR A 99 3.83 -8.90 1.92
CA THR A 99 3.01 -8.55 0.76
C THR A 99 3.86 -7.98 -0.38
N ALA A 100 4.74 -7.04 -0.06
CA ALA A 100 5.60 -6.41 -1.05
C ALA A 100 6.50 -7.43 -1.76
N ARG A 101 7.04 -8.41 -1.03
CA ARG A 101 7.87 -9.47 -1.60
C ARG A 101 7.11 -10.30 -2.62
N LEU A 102 5.88 -10.73 -2.29
CA LEU A 102 5.05 -11.47 -3.22
C LEU A 102 4.71 -10.65 -4.47
N VAL A 103 4.34 -9.38 -4.29
CA VAL A 103 4.00 -8.51 -5.43
C VAL A 103 5.23 -8.22 -6.30
N ARG A 104 6.42 -8.09 -5.71
CA ARG A 104 7.68 -7.98 -6.45
C ARG A 104 7.99 -9.22 -7.30
N GLU A 105 7.67 -10.41 -6.81
CA GLU A 105 7.84 -11.65 -7.58
C GLU A 105 6.94 -11.69 -8.80
N ILE A 106 5.71 -11.16 -8.67
CA ILE A 106 4.73 -11.10 -9.75
C ILE A 106 5.06 -9.99 -10.76
N LEU A 107 5.50 -8.83 -10.27
CA LEU A 107 5.79 -7.63 -11.06
C LEU A 107 7.26 -7.19 -10.88
N PRO A 108 8.24 -8.00 -11.29
CA PRO A 108 9.65 -7.74 -10.99
C PRO A 108 10.21 -6.47 -11.64
N ARG A 109 9.55 -5.96 -12.68
CA ARG A 109 10.02 -4.78 -13.44
C ARG A 109 9.25 -3.50 -13.10
N ALA A 110 8.28 -3.55 -12.19
CA ALA A 110 7.54 -2.38 -11.77
C ALA A 110 8.32 -1.56 -10.74
N HIS A 111 8.08 -0.24 -10.72
CA HIS A 111 8.51 0.64 -9.64
C HIS A 111 7.53 0.52 -8.47
N PHE A 112 8.01 0.29 -7.26
CA PHE A 112 7.17 0.12 -6.07
C PHE A 112 7.19 1.38 -5.20
N ALA A 113 6.04 1.98 -4.99
CA ALA A 113 5.87 3.16 -4.14
C ALA A 113 4.82 2.92 -3.05
N CYS A 114 5.03 3.49 -1.89
CA CYS A 114 4.06 3.49 -0.80
C CYS A 114 4.07 4.82 -0.05
N LEU A 115 3.03 5.07 0.74
CA LEU A 115 3.01 6.27 1.56
C LEU A 115 3.97 6.16 2.73
N TYR A 116 3.91 5.04 3.43
CA TYR A 116 4.71 4.82 4.63
C TYR A 116 5.50 3.52 4.53
N ALA A 117 6.70 3.52 5.10
CA ALA A 117 7.54 2.33 5.15
C ALA A 117 8.11 2.13 6.55
N LYS A 118 8.11 0.89 7.02
CA LYS A 118 8.76 0.50 8.27
C LYS A 118 10.10 -0.18 8.00
N PRO A 119 11.06 -0.11 8.93
CA PRO A 119 12.43 -0.60 8.71
C PRO A 119 12.53 -2.03 8.18
N ALA A 120 11.67 -2.95 8.65
CA ALA A 120 11.74 -4.36 8.24
C ALA A 120 11.40 -4.58 6.76
N GLY A 121 10.55 -3.75 6.18
CA GLY A 121 10.06 -3.92 4.81
C GLY A 121 10.52 -2.85 3.82
N GLN A 122 11.07 -1.72 4.28
CA GLN A 122 11.34 -0.56 3.43
C GLN A 122 12.27 -0.85 2.25
N SER A 123 13.17 -1.81 2.38
CA SER A 123 14.08 -2.19 1.30
C SER A 123 13.37 -2.78 0.07
N LEU A 124 12.10 -3.17 0.22
CA LEU A 124 11.26 -3.69 -0.87
C LEU A 124 10.51 -2.58 -1.62
N ALA A 125 10.44 -1.38 -1.08
CA ALA A 125 9.90 -0.21 -1.78
C ALA A 125 11.04 0.59 -2.44
N ASP A 126 10.74 1.21 -3.58
CA ASP A 126 11.69 2.10 -4.27
C ASP A 126 11.49 3.56 -3.85
N THR A 127 10.26 3.93 -3.51
CA THR A 127 9.89 5.30 -3.11
C THR A 127 8.84 5.25 -2.00
N TRP A 128 9.03 6.08 -0.96
CA TRP A 128 8.02 6.29 0.09
C TRP A 128 8.06 7.75 0.57
N VAL A 129 7.00 8.17 1.23
CA VAL A 129 6.88 9.56 1.73
C VAL A 129 7.52 9.70 3.11
N ALA A 130 7.20 8.78 4.02
CA ALA A 130 7.70 8.85 5.39
C ALA A 130 8.02 7.46 5.98
N GLU A 131 9.02 7.46 6.85
CA GLU A 131 9.35 6.27 7.65
C GLU A 131 8.52 6.28 8.94
N VAL A 132 8.14 5.09 9.38
CA VAL A 132 7.38 4.86 10.62
C VAL A 132 8.10 3.79 11.43
N PRO A 133 8.26 3.98 12.76
CA PRO A 133 8.89 2.96 13.60
C PRO A 133 8.17 1.62 13.51
N GLN A 134 8.93 0.53 13.64
CA GLN A 134 8.40 -0.83 13.46
C GLN A 134 7.29 -1.17 14.46
N ASP A 135 7.37 -0.67 15.67
CA ASP A 135 6.42 -0.89 16.76
C ASP A 135 5.19 0.03 16.73
N THR A 136 5.07 0.86 15.70
CA THR A 136 3.96 1.81 15.56
C THR A 136 2.88 1.24 14.66
N TRP A 137 1.65 1.21 15.16
CA TRP A 137 0.47 0.86 14.36
C TRP A 137 -0.12 2.12 13.74
N ILE A 138 -0.26 2.13 12.42
CA ILE A 138 -0.91 3.25 11.73
C ILE A 138 -2.42 3.03 11.70
N LEU A 139 -3.16 4.04 12.18
CA LEU A 139 -4.60 4.12 12.03
C LEU A 139 -4.89 4.98 10.82
N PHE A 140 -5.26 4.34 9.73
CA PHE A 140 -5.65 5.02 8.50
C PHE A 140 -7.06 5.63 8.62
N PRO A 141 -7.43 6.60 7.75
CA PRO A 141 -8.75 7.25 7.86
C PRO A 141 -9.92 6.28 7.74
N TRP A 142 -9.76 5.18 7.04
CA TRP A 142 -10.78 4.14 6.91
C TRP A 142 -10.89 3.20 8.12
N ASP A 143 -9.98 3.28 9.08
CA ASP A 143 -10.03 2.49 10.32
C ASP A 143 -10.95 3.12 11.39
N THR A 144 -11.46 4.30 11.13
CA THR A 144 -12.59 4.99 11.81
C THR A 144 -12.59 5.03 13.33
N ALA A 145 -11.65 5.37 14.07
CA ALA A 145 -11.74 5.67 15.51
C ALA A 145 -10.34 5.82 16.08
N PRO A 146 -10.19 6.27 17.32
CA PRO A 146 -8.88 6.27 17.97
C PRO A 146 -8.29 4.87 18.20
N LEU A 147 -9.06 3.81 17.97
CA LEU A 147 -8.63 2.42 18.01
C LEU A 147 -9.15 1.70 16.76
N PHE A 148 -8.55 0.57 16.42
CA PHE A 148 -9.07 -0.27 15.34
C PHE A 148 -10.52 -0.66 15.63
N VAL A 149 -11.39 -0.39 14.67
CA VAL A 149 -12.79 -0.82 14.71
C VAL A 149 -12.99 -1.84 13.60
N PRO A 150 -13.42 -3.06 13.95
CA PRO A 150 -13.64 -4.08 12.93
C PRO A 150 -14.75 -3.66 11.97
N PRO A 151 -14.73 -4.14 10.72
CA PRO A 151 -15.82 -3.93 9.78
C PRO A 151 -17.18 -4.31 10.37
N LEU A 152 -18.23 -3.60 9.98
CA LEU A 152 -19.60 -3.83 10.49
C LEU A 152 -20.03 -5.30 10.34
N ALA A 153 -19.67 -5.93 9.23
CA ALA A 153 -19.98 -7.34 8.97
C ALA A 153 -19.35 -8.34 9.98
N ARG A 154 -18.37 -7.92 10.78
CA ARG A 154 -17.73 -8.74 11.82
C ARG A 154 -18.32 -8.52 13.21
N LYS A 155 -19.21 -7.54 13.40
CA LYS A 155 -19.80 -7.21 14.72
C LYS A 155 -20.95 -8.15 15.13
N GLU A 156 -21.48 -8.95 14.21
CA GLU A 156 -22.62 -9.85 14.46
C GLU A 156 -22.22 -11.22 15.03
N SER A 157 -20.97 -11.43 15.39
CA SER A 157 -20.45 -12.72 15.91
C SER A 157 -20.21 -12.70 17.42
N GLN A 158 -20.96 -11.88 18.20
CA GLN A 158 -20.93 -11.92 19.67
C GLN A 158 -22.23 -12.49 20.22
#